data_ddb1c06f3f13f391e5c98ba60bb48f24
#
_entry.id   ddb1c06f3f13f391e5c98ba60bb48f24
#
_cell.length_a   1.000
_cell.length_b   1.000
_cell.length_c   1.000
_cell.angle_alpha   90.00
_cell.angle_beta   90.00
_cell.angle_gamma   90.00
#
_symmetry.space_group_name_H-M   'P 1'
#
loop_
_entity.id
_entity.type
_entity.pdbx_description
1 polymer ?
#
loop_
_entity_poly.entity_id
_entity_poly.type
_entity_poly.pdbx_seq_one_letter_code
_entity_poly.pdbx_strand_id
1 'polypeptide(L)'
;MRNMDDHDHSSLVEALLSGFVNKKDNVDAQYEPTLIANHDGRTMEYAIKDELQRSQDFDMSVAFVSQGALQVLKQYFLDFADNNDHQAGRIITSTFNYFNSPKAFRELLKLQRETGIQVQVWQPERSSRNDDDATAAYPYHPKGYVFHHAQGDEPLYSTYVGSSNLTINPLNSNRAQALKVDTPN
;
A
#
# COMPACT_ATOMS: atom_id res chain seq x y z
N MET A 1 20.15 -42.20 -0.27
CA MET A 1 19.10 -41.33 -0.82
C MET A 1 17.97 -41.28 0.20
N ARG A 2 17.87 -40.19 0.98
CA ARG A 2 16.72 -40.00 1.87
C ARG A 2 15.58 -39.47 1.02
N ASN A 3 14.44 -40.17 1.06
CA ASN A 3 13.20 -39.62 0.52
C ASN A 3 12.90 -38.30 1.26
N MET A 4 12.88 -37.19 0.55
CA MET A 4 12.27 -35.98 1.05
C MET A 4 10.77 -36.27 1.12
N ASP A 5 10.26 -36.30 2.33
CA ASP A 5 8.87 -36.64 2.63
C ASP A 5 7.90 -35.67 1.95
N ASP A 6 6.84 -36.18 1.36
CA ASP A 6 5.71 -35.40 0.79
C ASP A 6 5.11 -34.37 1.80
N HIS A 7 5.36 -34.55 3.09
CA HIS A 7 4.96 -33.62 4.15
C HIS A 7 5.67 -32.25 4.10
N ASP A 8 6.91 -32.19 3.63
CA ASP A 8 7.66 -30.91 3.55
C ASP A 8 7.16 -30.03 2.40
N HIS A 9 6.70 -30.63 1.30
CA HIS A 9 6.14 -29.89 0.18
C HIS A 9 4.78 -29.24 0.50
N SER A 10 3.92 -29.93 1.25
CA SER A 10 2.61 -29.36 1.66
C SER A 10 2.78 -28.19 2.62
N SER A 11 3.73 -28.29 3.54
CA SER A 11 4.05 -27.23 4.51
C SER A 11 4.60 -25.96 3.83
N LEU A 12 5.46 -26.10 2.81
CA LEU A 12 5.98 -24.97 2.06
C LEU A 12 4.89 -24.28 1.22
N VAL A 13 4.03 -25.06 0.57
CA VAL A 13 2.89 -24.55 -0.21
C VAL A 13 1.91 -23.82 0.71
N GLU A 14 1.58 -24.37 1.87
CA GLU A 14 0.73 -23.70 2.86
C GLU A 14 1.37 -22.40 3.40
N ALA A 15 2.68 -22.43 3.68
CA ALA A 15 3.41 -21.24 4.11
C ALA A 15 3.44 -20.14 3.04
N LEU A 16 3.58 -20.51 1.76
CA LEU A 16 3.51 -19.59 0.63
C LEU A 16 2.11 -19.01 0.46
N LEU A 17 1.07 -19.83 0.60
CA LEU A 17 -0.33 -19.41 0.51
C LEU A 17 -0.74 -18.52 1.70
N SER A 18 -0.14 -18.76 2.86
CA SER A 18 -0.40 -18.00 4.11
C SER A 18 0.58 -16.83 4.32
N GLY A 19 1.33 -16.42 3.27
CA GLY A 19 2.30 -15.33 3.39
C GLY A 19 3.45 -15.62 4.34
N PHE A 20 3.94 -16.86 4.38
CA PHE A 20 5.00 -17.34 5.26
C PHE A 20 4.64 -17.42 6.76
N VAL A 21 3.39 -17.27 7.11
CA VAL A 21 2.92 -17.53 8.47
C VAL A 21 2.57 -19.01 8.60
N ASN A 22 3.27 -19.73 9.48
CA ASN A 22 2.97 -21.13 9.73
C ASN A 22 1.60 -21.23 10.43
N LYS A 23 0.66 -21.94 9.83
CA LYS A 23 -0.70 -22.15 10.39
C LYS A 23 -0.68 -22.77 11.82
N LYS A 24 0.37 -23.52 12.15
CA LYS A 24 0.53 -24.13 13.50
C LYS A 24 0.97 -23.10 14.56
N ASP A 25 1.62 -22.01 14.15
CA ASP A 25 2.09 -20.95 15.02
C ASP A 25 1.06 -19.80 15.11
N ASN A 26 0.07 -19.80 14.22
CA ASN A 26 -1.07 -18.89 14.25
C ASN A 26 -2.19 -19.52 15.10
N VAL A 27 -2.04 -19.41 16.40
CA VAL A 27 -2.83 -20.12 17.43
C VAL A 27 -4.34 -19.82 17.33
N ASP A 28 -4.73 -18.71 16.68
CA ASP A 28 -6.14 -18.27 16.64
C ASP A 28 -6.74 -18.22 15.24
N ALA A 29 -6.01 -18.54 14.16
CA ALA A 29 -6.50 -18.47 12.76
C ALA A 29 -7.23 -17.14 12.40
N GLN A 30 -6.98 -16.08 13.17
CA GLN A 30 -7.68 -14.80 13.04
C GLN A 30 -7.16 -13.97 11.85
N TYR A 31 -5.91 -14.19 11.45
CA TYR A 31 -5.28 -13.46 10.35
C TYR A 31 -4.96 -14.43 9.22
N GLU A 32 -5.61 -14.23 8.07
CA GLU A 32 -5.29 -14.96 6.83
C GLU A 32 -4.56 -14.04 5.86
N PRO A 33 -3.23 -13.92 5.95
CA PRO A 33 -2.49 -13.07 5.03
C PRO A 33 -2.59 -13.58 3.59
N THR A 34 -2.91 -12.67 2.67
CA THR A 34 -3.08 -12.97 1.26
C THR A 34 -1.97 -12.31 0.45
N LEU A 35 -1.27 -13.08 -0.38
CA LEU A 35 -0.27 -12.54 -1.29
C LEU A 35 -0.94 -11.91 -2.52
N ILE A 36 -0.66 -10.65 -2.79
CA ILE A 36 -1.00 -9.95 -4.02
C ILE A 36 0.24 -9.92 -4.91
N ALA A 37 0.28 -10.81 -5.89
CA ALA A 37 1.44 -11.00 -6.76
C ALA A 37 1.30 -10.34 -8.14
N ASN A 38 0.28 -9.51 -8.34
CA ASN A 38 -0.08 -8.90 -9.62
C ASN A 38 -0.24 -9.94 -10.75
N HIS A 39 -0.85 -11.05 -10.44
CA HIS A 39 -1.09 -12.16 -11.35
C HIS A 39 -2.58 -12.58 -11.33
N ASP A 40 -3.09 -13.12 -12.42
CA ASP A 40 -4.45 -13.68 -12.53
C ASP A 40 -5.58 -12.75 -12.05
N GLY A 41 -5.49 -11.46 -12.37
CA GLY A 41 -6.48 -10.46 -11.99
C GLY A 41 -6.36 -9.96 -10.54
N ARG A 42 -5.51 -10.54 -9.73
CA ARG A 42 -5.22 -10.09 -8.37
C ARG A 42 -4.08 -9.08 -8.38
N THR A 43 -4.38 -7.88 -8.84
CA THR A 43 -3.39 -6.80 -8.92
C THR A 43 -3.54 -5.82 -7.76
N MET A 44 -2.46 -5.12 -7.44
CA MET A 44 -2.51 -4.04 -6.46
C MET A 44 -3.43 -2.90 -6.90
N GLU A 45 -3.54 -2.66 -8.22
CA GLU A 45 -4.51 -1.73 -8.79
C GLU A 45 -5.94 -2.13 -8.46
N TYR A 46 -6.30 -3.40 -8.70
CA TYR A 46 -7.62 -3.91 -8.38
C TYR A 46 -7.92 -3.82 -6.88
N ALA A 47 -6.95 -4.23 -6.05
CA ALA A 47 -7.08 -4.17 -4.59
C ALA A 47 -7.34 -2.75 -4.09
N ILE A 48 -6.57 -1.75 -4.54
CA ILE A 48 -6.77 -0.36 -4.15
C ILE A 48 -8.14 0.16 -4.60
N LYS A 49 -8.58 -0.18 -5.82
CA LYS A 49 -9.90 0.20 -6.33
C LYS A 49 -11.03 -0.37 -5.50
N ASP A 50 -10.96 -1.66 -5.18
CA ASP A 50 -11.93 -2.35 -4.34
C ASP A 50 -11.98 -1.75 -2.92
N GLU A 51 -10.82 -1.49 -2.32
CA GLU A 51 -10.74 -0.90 -0.99
C GLU A 51 -11.31 0.52 -0.96
N LEU A 52 -10.99 1.37 -1.94
CA LEU A 52 -11.52 2.74 -2.01
C LEU A 52 -13.06 2.79 -2.13
N GLN A 53 -13.67 1.77 -2.74
CA GLN A 53 -15.13 1.72 -2.91
C GLN A 53 -15.88 1.37 -1.62
N ARG A 54 -15.21 0.74 -0.64
CA ARG A 54 -15.87 0.20 0.56
C ARG A 54 -15.30 0.72 1.87
N SER A 55 -14.18 1.46 1.85
CA SER A 55 -13.57 2.03 3.05
C SER A 55 -14.16 3.40 3.41
N GLN A 56 -14.10 3.72 4.69
CA GLN A 56 -14.48 5.04 5.22
C GLN A 56 -13.28 5.97 5.37
N ASP A 57 -12.08 5.41 5.53
CA ASP A 57 -10.85 6.18 5.63
C ASP A 57 -9.68 5.35 5.09
N PHE A 58 -8.57 6.00 4.76
CA PHE A 58 -7.35 5.31 4.37
C PHE A 58 -6.09 6.12 4.67
N ASP A 59 -4.99 5.39 4.87
CA ASP A 59 -3.62 5.90 4.90
C ASP A 59 -2.76 5.18 3.86
N MET A 60 -2.21 5.93 2.93
CA MET A 60 -1.23 5.44 1.96
C MET A 60 0.12 6.08 2.22
N SER A 61 1.11 5.28 2.61
CA SER A 61 2.49 5.69 2.83
C SER A 61 3.36 5.09 1.74
N VAL A 62 3.71 5.90 0.73
CA VAL A 62 4.38 5.42 -0.49
C VAL A 62 5.54 6.33 -0.90
N ALA A 63 6.69 5.72 -1.15
CA ALA A 63 7.86 6.49 -1.55
C ALA A 63 7.66 7.18 -2.91
N PHE A 64 7.04 6.47 -3.86
CA PHE A 64 6.93 6.93 -5.24
C PHE A 64 5.48 6.94 -5.71
N VAL A 65 5.11 8.05 -6.37
CA VAL A 65 3.80 8.28 -6.98
C VAL A 65 3.99 8.71 -8.42
N SER A 66 3.23 8.17 -9.35
CA SER A 66 3.23 8.61 -10.74
C SER A 66 1.93 9.27 -11.14
N GLN A 67 2.01 10.23 -12.08
CA GLN A 67 0.84 10.85 -12.68
C GLN A 67 -0.13 9.79 -13.24
N GLY A 68 0.40 8.77 -13.93
CA GLY A 68 -0.44 7.74 -14.55
C GLY A 68 -1.21 6.91 -13.53
N ALA A 69 -0.59 6.56 -12.38
CA ALA A 69 -1.29 5.84 -11.32
C ALA A 69 -2.43 6.68 -10.73
N LEU A 70 -2.18 7.96 -10.46
CA LEU A 70 -3.22 8.87 -9.99
C LEU A 70 -4.36 9.02 -11.00
N GLN A 71 -4.07 9.06 -12.30
CA GLN A 71 -5.08 9.12 -13.34
C GLN A 71 -5.95 7.86 -13.40
N VAL A 72 -5.35 6.67 -13.28
CA VAL A 72 -6.07 5.39 -13.27
C VAL A 72 -6.99 5.26 -12.04
N LEU A 73 -6.57 5.80 -10.90
CA LEU A 73 -7.31 5.75 -9.65
C LEU A 73 -8.21 6.99 -9.43
N LYS A 74 -8.15 7.99 -10.31
CA LYS A 74 -8.79 9.29 -10.09
C LYS A 74 -10.27 9.18 -9.74
N GLN A 75 -11.05 8.42 -10.52
CA GLN A 75 -12.48 8.29 -10.29
C GLN A 75 -12.77 7.65 -8.94
N TYR A 76 -12.00 6.63 -8.56
CA TYR A 76 -12.15 5.95 -7.26
C TYR A 76 -11.86 6.88 -6.07
N PHE A 77 -10.89 7.78 -6.19
CA PHE A 77 -10.64 8.80 -5.17
C PHE A 77 -11.77 9.85 -5.09
N LEU A 78 -12.36 10.22 -6.22
CA LEU A 78 -13.51 11.12 -6.25
C LEU A 78 -14.73 10.46 -5.60
N ASP A 79 -15.07 9.24 -6.03
CA ASP A 79 -16.19 8.47 -5.47
C ASP A 79 -16.00 8.20 -3.96
N PHE A 80 -14.76 7.89 -3.53
CA PHE A 80 -14.42 7.75 -2.12
C PHE A 80 -14.69 9.05 -1.33
N ALA A 81 -14.25 10.18 -1.85
CA ALA A 81 -14.44 11.47 -1.21
C ALA A 81 -15.91 11.83 -1.10
N ASP A 82 -16.69 11.64 -2.17
CA ASP A 82 -18.13 11.91 -2.18
C ASP A 82 -18.87 11.03 -1.15
N ASN A 83 -18.45 9.77 -0.99
CA ASN A 83 -19.03 8.85 -0.02
C ASN A 83 -18.65 9.14 1.44
N ASN A 84 -17.59 9.93 1.67
CA ASN A 84 -17.03 10.23 3.00
C ASN A 84 -17.01 11.74 3.31
N ASP A 85 -17.91 12.50 2.73
CA ASP A 85 -18.10 13.96 2.98
C ASP A 85 -16.82 14.81 2.80
N HIS A 86 -15.90 14.40 1.94
CA HIS A 86 -14.59 15.04 1.67
C HIS A 86 -13.72 15.27 2.92
N GLN A 87 -13.80 14.42 3.92
CA GLN A 87 -13.07 14.59 5.20
C GLN A 87 -12.11 13.46 5.53
N ALA A 88 -12.03 12.45 4.67
CA ALA A 88 -11.25 11.24 4.91
C ALA A 88 -10.13 11.05 3.88
N GLY A 89 -9.18 10.19 4.19
CA GLY A 89 -8.08 9.78 3.34
C GLY A 89 -6.81 10.61 3.45
N ARG A 90 -5.67 9.91 3.49
CA ARG A 90 -4.36 10.54 3.56
C ARG A 90 -3.34 9.82 2.66
N ILE A 91 -2.55 10.59 1.93
CA ILE A 91 -1.44 10.10 1.12
C ILE A 91 -0.15 10.78 1.60
N ILE A 92 0.83 9.97 2.02
CA ILE A 92 2.16 10.44 2.41
C ILE A 92 3.15 9.95 1.36
N THR A 93 3.94 10.86 0.80
CA THR A 93 5.01 10.55 -0.15
C THR A 93 6.27 11.38 0.16
N SER A 94 7.28 11.36 -0.70
CA SER A 94 8.53 12.09 -0.46
C SER A 94 9.09 12.78 -1.69
N THR A 95 10.07 13.66 -1.46
CA THR A 95 10.93 14.22 -2.51
C THR A 95 12.22 13.40 -2.71
N PHE A 96 12.33 12.23 -2.06
CA PHE A 96 13.52 11.42 -2.06
C PHE A 96 14.02 11.09 -3.48
N ASN A 97 15.29 11.36 -3.74
CA ASN A 97 15.98 11.12 -5.02
C ASN A 97 15.25 11.65 -6.27
N TYR A 98 14.33 12.60 -6.12
CA TYR A 98 13.57 13.21 -7.24
C TYR A 98 12.81 12.19 -8.12
N PHE A 99 12.50 10.99 -7.60
CA PHE A 99 11.73 9.99 -8.33
C PHE A 99 10.30 10.44 -8.61
N ASN A 100 9.73 11.27 -7.75
CA ASN A 100 8.41 11.84 -7.97
C ASN A 100 8.53 13.06 -8.89
N SER A 101 7.90 12.97 -10.05
CA SER A 101 7.94 14.06 -11.01
C SER A 101 7.12 15.28 -10.57
N PRO A 102 7.46 16.50 -11.03
CA PRO A 102 6.61 17.67 -10.80
C PRO A 102 5.17 17.51 -11.30
N LYS A 103 4.95 16.66 -12.32
CA LYS A 103 3.60 16.33 -12.81
C LYS A 103 2.82 15.50 -11.76
N ALA A 104 3.47 14.53 -11.13
CA ALA A 104 2.83 13.75 -10.06
C ALA A 104 2.42 14.63 -8.87
N PHE A 105 3.29 15.56 -8.43
CA PHE A 105 2.94 16.50 -7.37
C PHE A 105 1.78 17.44 -7.75
N ARG A 106 1.72 17.90 -9.00
CA ARG A 106 0.57 18.70 -9.47
C ARG A 106 -0.74 17.91 -9.44
N GLU A 107 -0.71 16.65 -9.82
CA GLU A 107 -1.91 15.78 -9.73
C GLU A 107 -2.30 15.51 -8.28
N LEU A 108 -1.35 15.28 -7.37
CA LEU A 108 -1.64 15.16 -5.94
C LEU A 108 -2.27 16.42 -5.36
N LEU A 109 -1.74 17.61 -5.69
CA LEU A 109 -2.33 18.88 -5.26
C LEU A 109 -3.74 19.10 -5.83
N LYS A 110 -3.97 18.66 -7.07
CA LYS A 110 -5.28 18.70 -7.70
C LYS A 110 -6.25 17.76 -6.98
N LEU A 111 -5.81 16.53 -6.74
CA LEU A 111 -6.56 15.53 -6.00
C LEU A 111 -6.99 16.08 -4.63
N GLN A 112 -6.06 16.62 -3.84
CA GLN A 112 -6.37 17.21 -2.53
C GLN A 112 -7.44 18.31 -2.62
N ARG A 113 -7.39 19.19 -3.63
CA ARG A 113 -8.36 20.27 -3.79
C ARG A 113 -9.74 19.76 -4.20
N GLU A 114 -9.80 18.72 -5.01
CA GLU A 114 -11.04 18.15 -5.54
C GLU A 114 -11.73 17.23 -4.52
N THR A 115 -10.96 16.55 -3.65
CA THR A 115 -11.46 15.48 -2.81
C THR A 115 -11.36 15.75 -1.30
N GLY A 116 -10.59 16.73 -0.86
CA GLY A 116 -10.26 16.91 0.55
C GLY A 116 -9.23 15.90 1.11
N ILE A 117 -8.85 14.86 0.34
CA ILE A 117 -7.81 13.90 0.74
C ILE A 117 -6.52 14.64 1.10
N GLN A 118 -5.98 14.37 2.28
CA GLN A 118 -4.77 15.03 2.76
C GLN A 118 -3.53 14.50 2.06
N VAL A 119 -2.74 15.38 1.47
CA VAL A 119 -1.45 15.02 0.86
C VAL A 119 -0.32 15.60 1.69
N GLN A 120 0.55 14.73 2.18
CA GLN A 120 1.74 15.09 2.94
C GLN A 120 3.00 14.68 2.19
N VAL A 121 4.00 15.55 2.20
CA VAL A 121 5.27 15.30 1.52
C VAL A 121 6.40 15.34 2.55
N TRP A 122 6.98 14.16 2.80
CA TRP A 122 8.17 14.07 3.63
C TRP A 122 9.36 14.63 2.85
N GLN A 123 10.09 15.53 3.48
CA GLN A 123 11.31 16.10 2.94
C GLN A 123 12.40 15.91 3.99
N PRO A 124 13.57 15.32 3.62
CA PRO A 124 14.68 15.23 4.55
C PRO A 124 15.15 16.64 4.96
N GLU A 125 15.47 16.81 6.23
CA GLU A 125 16.12 18.01 6.69
C GLU A 125 17.42 18.21 5.89
N ARG A 126 17.62 19.38 5.33
CA ARG A 126 18.89 19.77 4.77
C ARG A 126 19.84 19.96 5.95
N SER A 127 20.78 19.05 6.15
CA SER A 127 21.91 19.33 7.04
C SER A 127 22.55 20.66 6.61
N SER A 128 22.89 21.48 7.60
CA SER A 128 23.51 22.78 7.38
C SER A 128 24.75 22.62 6.49
N ARG A 129 25.02 23.63 5.66
CA ARG A 129 26.01 23.68 4.56
C ARG A 129 27.45 23.27 4.90
N ASN A 130 27.76 22.85 6.13
CA ASN A 130 29.13 22.62 6.62
C ASN A 130 29.41 21.17 7.07
N ASP A 131 28.47 20.24 6.91
CA ASP A 131 28.75 18.84 7.22
C ASP A 131 29.08 18.10 5.93
N ASP A 132 30.36 17.75 5.77
CA ASP A 132 30.86 16.79 4.79
C ASP A 132 30.25 15.38 4.99
N ASP A 133 29.40 15.21 6.01
CA ASP A 133 28.69 14.00 6.39
C ASP A 133 27.19 14.07 6.01
N ALA A 134 26.91 14.69 4.85
CA ALA A 134 25.54 14.73 4.26
C ALA A 134 24.99 13.35 3.86
N THR A 135 25.45 12.27 4.48
CA THR A 135 25.21 10.90 4.04
C THR A 135 24.03 10.21 4.68
N ALA A 136 23.32 10.83 5.60
CA ALA A 136 22.27 10.09 6.30
C ALA A 136 20.92 10.80 6.43
N ALA A 137 20.44 11.40 5.37
CA ALA A 137 18.99 11.57 5.29
C ALA A 137 18.40 10.16 5.11
N TYR A 138 17.79 9.60 6.17
CA TYR A 138 17.12 8.30 6.08
C TYR A 138 16.15 8.31 4.90
N PRO A 139 16.30 7.37 3.94
CA PRO A 139 15.45 7.35 2.77
C PRO A 139 14.02 7.04 3.19
N TYR A 140 13.09 7.92 2.85
CA TYR A 140 11.67 7.60 2.99
C TYR A 140 11.29 6.64 1.86
N HIS A 141 11.18 5.35 2.18
CA HIS A 141 10.94 4.30 1.18
C HIS A 141 9.82 3.32 1.57
N PRO A 142 8.75 3.76 2.25
CA PRO A 142 7.64 2.89 2.58
C PRO A 142 6.80 2.52 1.35
N LYS A 143 6.06 1.42 1.48
CA LYS A 143 4.99 0.98 0.59
C LYS A 143 3.96 0.25 1.43
N GLY A 144 3.17 1.04 2.12
CA GLY A 144 2.12 0.58 3.01
C GLY A 144 0.80 1.26 2.68
N TYR A 145 -0.28 0.51 2.78
CA TYR A 145 -1.63 0.99 2.56
C TYR A 145 -2.50 0.42 3.68
N VAL A 146 -3.26 1.26 4.33
CA VAL A 146 -4.21 0.87 5.37
C VAL A 146 -5.56 1.44 4.99
N PHE A 147 -6.57 0.60 4.95
CA PHE A 147 -7.95 1.01 4.69
C PHE A 147 -8.80 0.68 5.91
N HIS A 148 -9.62 1.61 6.33
CA HIS A 148 -10.52 1.46 7.45
C HIS A 148 -11.95 1.27 6.94
N HIS A 149 -12.61 0.22 7.43
CA HIS A 149 -13.99 -0.11 7.10
C HIS A 149 -14.88 0.02 8.34
N ALA A 150 -16.14 0.42 8.14
CA ALA A 150 -17.14 0.31 9.18
C ALA A 150 -17.84 -1.04 9.09
N GLN A 151 -17.82 -1.77 10.20
CA GLN A 151 -18.67 -2.94 10.37
C GLN A 151 -19.16 -3.00 11.82
N GLY A 152 -20.37 -2.49 12.05
CA GLY A 152 -20.92 -2.38 13.40
C GLY A 152 -20.10 -1.40 14.27
N ASP A 153 -19.85 -1.78 15.53
CA ASP A 153 -19.11 -0.94 16.48
C ASP A 153 -17.60 -1.21 16.51
N GLU A 154 -17.11 -2.23 15.78
CA GLU A 154 -15.71 -2.61 15.75
C GLU A 154 -15.01 -2.08 14.47
N PRO A 155 -13.82 -1.46 14.60
CA PRO A 155 -13.08 -1.00 13.45
C PRO A 155 -12.41 -2.17 12.73
N LEU A 156 -12.64 -2.29 11.44
CA LEU A 156 -11.97 -3.27 10.57
C LEU A 156 -10.94 -2.57 9.69
N TYR A 157 -9.81 -3.21 9.52
CA TYR A 157 -8.72 -2.71 8.69
C TYR A 157 -8.27 -3.73 7.65
N SER A 158 -8.04 -3.27 6.43
CA SER A 158 -7.27 -3.99 5.41
C SER A 158 -5.92 -3.33 5.27
N THR A 159 -4.85 -4.07 5.52
CA THR A 159 -3.47 -3.56 5.48
C THR A 159 -2.68 -4.26 4.39
N TYR A 160 -1.97 -3.47 3.56
CA TYR A 160 -1.11 -3.96 2.49
C TYR A 160 0.32 -3.46 2.73
N VAL A 161 1.28 -4.36 2.78
CA VAL A 161 2.71 -4.03 2.92
C VAL A 161 3.52 -4.83 1.91
N GLY A 162 4.43 -4.17 1.21
CA GLY A 162 5.24 -4.87 0.22
C GLY A 162 6.17 -3.99 -0.60
N SER A 163 6.32 -4.30 -1.88
CA SER A 163 7.17 -3.57 -2.82
C SER A 163 6.39 -2.64 -3.77
N SER A 164 5.07 -2.59 -3.65
CA SER A 164 4.20 -1.85 -4.57
C SER A 164 4.14 -0.36 -4.24
N ASN A 165 4.76 0.49 -5.05
CA ASN A 165 4.57 1.93 -5.02
C ASN A 165 3.26 2.33 -5.74
N LEU A 166 2.80 3.57 -5.53
CA LEU A 166 1.66 4.13 -6.26
C LEU A 166 2.10 4.62 -7.67
N THR A 167 2.60 3.67 -8.46
CA THR A 167 3.06 3.89 -9.84
C THR A 167 2.52 2.79 -10.77
N ILE A 168 2.37 3.08 -12.05
CA ILE A 168 1.67 2.19 -13.00
C ILE A 168 2.22 0.76 -12.99
N ASN A 169 3.54 0.59 -13.12
CA ASN A 169 4.13 -0.75 -13.22
C ASN A 169 3.91 -1.59 -11.95
N PRO A 170 4.23 -1.12 -10.73
CA PRO A 170 3.92 -1.84 -9.51
C PRO A 170 2.44 -2.13 -9.27
N LEU A 171 1.54 -1.32 -9.80
CA LEU A 171 0.11 -1.53 -9.59
C LEU A 171 -0.44 -2.72 -10.39
N ASN A 172 0.08 -2.97 -11.60
CA ASN A 172 -0.52 -3.93 -12.54
C ASN A 172 0.45 -4.92 -13.17
N SER A 173 1.73 -4.92 -12.80
CA SER A 173 2.71 -5.88 -13.30
C SER A 173 3.20 -6.81 -12.21
N ASN A 174 3.62 -8.01 -12.59
CA ASN A 174 4.16 -9.03 -11.70
C ASN A 174 5.55 -8.70 -11.07
N ARG A 175 6.01 -7.46 -11.24
CA ARG A 175 7.31 -6.99 -10.71
C ARG A 175 7.25 -6.48 -9.27
N ALA A 176 6.06 -6.32 -8.73
CA ALA A 176 5.84 -5.89 -7.36
C ALA A 176 4.82 -6.79 -6.66
N GLN A 177 4.98 -6.94 -5.36
CA GLN A 177 4.14 -7.80 -4.54
C GLN A 177 3.75 -7.06 -3.26
N ALA A 178 2.61 -7.42 -2.71
CA ALA A 178 2.17 -6.96 -1.41
C ALA A 178 1.54 -8.12 -0.64
N LEU A 179 1.68 -8.08 0.67
CA LEU A 179 0.98 -8.94 1.60
C LEU A 179 -0.23 -8.16 2.12
N LYS A 180 -1.42 -8.71 1.95
CA LYS A 180 -2.66 -8.20 2.52
C LYS A 180 -2.92 -8.90 3.85
N VAL A 181 -3.27 -8.14 4.87
CA VAL A 181 -3.73 -8.64 6.18
C VAL A 181 -5.00 -7.87 6.53
N ASP A 182 -6.07 -8.59 6.81
CA ASP A 182 -7.32 -8.02 7.31
C ASP A 182 -7.40 -8.23 8.83
N THR A 183 -8.02 -7.28 9.55
CA THR A 183 -8.41 -7.55 10.94
C THR A 183 -9.48 -8.63 10.95
N PRO A 184 -9.44 -9.57 11.91
CA PRO A 184 -10.46 -10.60 12.03
C PRO A 184 -11.83 -10.00 12.38
N ASN A 185 -12.87 -10.61 11.84
CA ASN A 185 -14.27 -10.31 12.19
C ASN A 185 -14.62 -10.92 13.55
#